data_ae6f46b3eaafa2a2ec11f820b635bdd2
#
_entry.id   ae6f46b3eaafa2a2ec11f820b635bdd2
#
_cell.length_a   1.000
_cell.length_b   1.000
_cell.length_c   1.000
_cell.angle_alpha   90.00
_cell.angle_beta   90.00
_cell.angle_gamma   90.00
#
_symmetry.space_group_name_H-M   'P 1'
#
loop_
_entity.id
_entity.type
_entity.pdbx_description
1 polymer ?
#
loop_
_entity_poly.entity_id
_entity_poly.type
_entity_poly.pdbx_seq_one_letter_code
_entity_poly.pdbx_strand_id
1 'polypeptide(L)'
;QRYGVVDGQQRLTTITILLCVLRNVLADLGQKDLAEGIHGLIERRNIDNKPEFIVSTETSYPFFQDRIQKWGKPAVKVEPLHEEGNLEAAFEQLKSLISDALTSLASDTTLSEKKRKELAQHKLIAVRDALLNLKLIFIKLEEEDDAYIIFETLNTRGKDLSLTDLVKNHLTKHIKSKNPASDQVKIKWQQLLETIEGSSADLDTDTFIHHFWLSRYDYLPAKTLFKELKKRVGVNDAPGFLDAVLEDAALYRSIHEVAYGKWAKEEGRIEQGLSALMLFRVQQQTPCVLSLLREYRTTKKLKKKHIEDAIVAIEKFHFLFTAVTSQRSSGGISGMYAALGRRLYEAKDTQASVEVIKDLKQKLRDRVPSLDEVRALFPEVIYTDNVTRQRKLVKYILVGLDQTTP
;
A
#
# COMPACT_ATOMS: atom_id res chain seq x y z
N GLN A 1 -20.47 12.40 22.14
CA GLN A 1 -20.59 11.53 20.98
C GLN A 1 -19.32 11.68 20.15
N ARG A 2 -18.69 10.56 19.72
CA ARG A 2 -17.53 10.53 18.83
C ARG A 2 -18.00 10.10 17.45
N TYR A 3 -17.39 10.66 16.41
CA TYR A 3 -17.67 10.32 15.02
C TYR A 3 -16.37 9.83 14.35
N GLY A 4 -16.45 8.74 13.62
CA GLY A 4 -15.40 8.36 12.68
C GLY A 4 -15.46 9.26 11.44
N VAL A 5 -14.32 9.84 11.06
CA VAL A 5 -14.22 10.69 9.86
C VAL A 5 -13.86 9.80 8.68
N VAL A 6 -14.78 9.63 7.74
CA VAL A 6 -14.56 8.81 6.53
C VAL A 6 -13.91 9.62 5.43
N ASP A 7 -14.40 10.83 5.16
CA ASP A 7 -13.80 11.80 4.23
C ASP A 7 -13.47 13.11 4.94
N GLY A 8 -12.48 13.82 4.45
CA GLY A 8 -12.02 15.09 5.01
C GLY A 8 -10.95 14.93 6.09
N GLN A 9 -10.41 13.74 6.32
CA GLN A 9 -9.35 13.49 7.31
C GLN A 9 -8.18 14.44 7.12
N GLN A 10 -7.64 14.57 5.90
CA GLN A 10 -6.52 15.48 5.60
C GLN A 10 -6.87 16.94 5.89
N ARG A 11 -8.08 17.37 5.55
CA ARG A 11 -8.56 18.74 5.81
C ARG A 11 -8.62 19.05 7.30
N LEU A 12 -9.23 18.16 8.09
CA LEU A 12 -9.30 18.33 9.55
C LEU A 12 -7.93 18.27 10.22
N THR A 13 -7.05 17.39 9.76
CA THR A 13 -5.67 17.28 10.26
C THR A 13 -4.91 18.57 9.96
N THR A 14 -4.98 19.10 8.73
CA THR A 14 -4.31 20.35 8.35
C THR A 14 -4.84 21.54 9.16
N ILE A 15 -6.17 21.66 9.35
CA ILE A 15 -6.79 22.67 10.21
C ILE A 15 -6.24 22.55 11.64
N THR A 16 -6.19 21.34 12.18
CA THR A 16 -5.68 21.10 13.54
C THR A 16 -4.21 21.49 13.67
N ILE A 17 -3.37 21.12 12.69
CA ILE A 17 -1.94 21.50 12.65
C ILE A 17 -1.79 23.04 12.62
N LEU A 18 -2.57 23.74 11.79
CA LEU A 18 -2.52 25.19 11.72
C LEU A 18 -2.96 25.84 13.03
N LEU A 19 -3.99 25.31 13.71
CA LEU A 19 -4.37 25.77 15.06
C LEU A 19 -3.24 25.57 16.06
N CYS A 20 -2.52 24.44 16.02
CA CYS A 20 -1.37 24.18 16.87
C CYS A 20 -0.22 25.19 16.61
N VAL A 21 0.06 25.49 15.34
CA VAL A 21 1.08 26.49 14.95
C VAL A 21 0.68 27.88 15.46
N LEU A 22 -0.56 28.32 15.20
CA LEU A 22 -1.05 29.64 15.67
C LEU A 22 -0.98 29.75 17.19
N ARG A 23 -1.40 28.74 17.93
CA ARG A 23 -1.31 28.65 19.39
C ARG A 23 0.15 28.86 19.84
N ASN A 24 1.08 28.11 19.26
CA ASN A 24 2.47 28.17 19.67
C ASN A 24 3.10 29.55 19.40
N VAL A 25 2.87 30.10 18.20
CA VAL A 25 3.40 31.44 17.82
C VAL A 25 2.81 32.54 18.69
N LEU A 26 1.52 32.50 19.01
CA LEU A 26 0.89 33.45 19.94
C LEU A 26 1.47 33.36 21.35
N ALA A 27 1.70 32.11 21.83
CA ALA A 27 2.36 31.93 23.13
C ALA A 27 3.77 32.49 23.16
N ASP A 28 4.55 32.28 22.10
CA ASP A 28 5.91 32.83 21.94
C ASP A 28 5.93 34.37 21.90
N LEU A 29 4.87 34.98 21.38
CA LEU A 29 4.66 36.45 21.40
C LEU A 29 4.15 36.95 22.78
N GLY A 30 3.96 36.07 23.76
CA GLY A 30 3.44 36.41 25.08
C GLY A 30 1.93 36.58 25.16
N GLN A 31 1.18 36.21 24.12
CA GLN A 31 -0.28 36.30 24.03
C GLN A 31 -0.96 35.06 24.57
N LYS A 32 -0.77 34.77 25.88
CA LYS A 32 -1.21 33.52 26.53
C LYS A 32 -2.72 33.31 26.42
N ASP A 33 -3.53 34.31 26.68
CA ASP A 33 -5.00 34.18 26.67
C ASP A 33 -5.52 33.80 25.27
N LEU A 34 -4.94 34.35 24.22
CA LEU A 34 -5.27 33.97 22.83
C LEU A 34 -4.82 32.57 22.50
N ALA A 35 -3.64 32.16 22.99
CA ALA A 35 -3.13 30.82 22.80
C ALA A 35 -3.96 29.78 23.53
N GLU A 36 -4.42 30.08 24.78
CA GLU A 36 -5.33 29.22 25.55
C GLU A 36 -6.70 29.10 24.85
N GLY A 37 -7.24 30.19 24.31
CA GLY A 37 -8.48 30.16 23.52
C GLY A 37 -8.37 29.24 22.30
N ILE A 38 -7.26 29.28 21.58
CA ILE A 38 -7.00 28.37 20.46
C ILE A 38 -6.80 26.91 20.96
N HIS A 39 -6.11 26.73 22.08
CA HIS A 39 -5.91 25.40 22.65
C HIS A 39 -7.22 24.71 22.98
N GLY A 40 -8.22 25.45 23.46
CA GLY A 40 -9.57 24.92 23.69
C GLY A 40 -10.28 24.39 22.43
N LEU A 41 -9.82 24.74 21.23
CA LEU A 41 -10.28 24.17 19.95
C LEU A 41 -9.51 22.91 19.55
N ILE A 42 -8.41 22.57 20.22
CA ILE A 42 -7.57 21.42 19.97
C ILE A 42 -7.84 20.31 21.02
N GLU A 43 -7.92 20.72 22.29
CA GLU A 43 -8.10 19.85 23.45
C GLU A 43 -9.25 20.40 24.30
N ARG A 44 -10.13 19.50 24.77
CA ARG A 44 -11.21 19.81 25.69
C ARG A 44 -11.22 18.84 26.86
N ARG A 45 -11.93 19.18 27.92
CA ARG A 45 -12.20 18.23 28.99
C ARG A 45 -13.42 17.39 28.66
N ASN A 46 -13.31 16.08 28.84
CA ASN A 46 -14.41 15.14 28.66
C ASN A 46 -15.35 15.18 29.90
N ILE A 47 -16.38 14.33 29.91
CA ILE A 47 -17.37 14.25 31.01
C ILE A 47 -16.75 13.88 32.35
N ASP A 48 -15.60 13.16 32.34
CA ASP A 48 -14.86 12.78 33.55
C ASP A 48 -13.79 13.83 33.94
N ASN A 49 -13.87 15.04 33.35
CA ASN A 49 -12.93 16.15 33.54
C ASN A 49 -11.47 15.81 33.14
N LYS A 50 -11.28 14.82 32.28
CA LYS A 50 -9.97 14.44 31.73
C LYS A 50 -9.71 15.14 30.40
N PRO A 51 -8.47 15.57 30.10
CA PRO A 51 -8.13 16.18 28.83
C PRO A 51 -8.32 15.17 27.69
N GLU A 52 -8.91 15.62 26.59
CA GLU A 52 -9.21 14.84 25.42
C GLU A 52 -9.06 15.68 24.15
N PHE A 53 -8.27 15.22 23.20
CA PHE A 53 -8.15 15.89 21.90
C PHE A 53 -9.46 15.80 21.09
N ILE A 54 -9.83 16.93 20.47
CA ILE A 54 -11.05 17.04 19.66
C ILE A 54 -10.92 16.21 18.38
N VAL A 55 -9.77 16.25 17.74
CA VAL A 55 -9.42 15.39 16.61
C VAL A 55 -8.34 14.42 17.07
N SER A 56 -8.55 13.14 16.86
CA SER A 56 -7.56 12.09 17.15
C SER A 56 -7.38 11.20 15.94
N THR A 57 -6.15 10.75 15.71
CA THR A 57 -5.83 9.77 14.68
C THR A 57 -5.47 8.46 15.36
N GLU A 58 -5.95 7.34 14.83
CA GLU A 58 -5.57 6.02 15.31
C GLU A 58 -4.27 5.57 14.63
N THR A 59 -4.10 5.88 13.34
CA THR A 59 -2.96 5.45 12.53
C THR A 59 -1.65 6.15 12.87
N SER A 60 -1.71 7.44 13.26
CA SER A 60 -0.54 8.24 13.63
C SER A 60 -0.42 8.47 15.14
N TYR A 61 -1.08 7.62 15.94
CA TYR A 61 -0.91 7.64 17.39
C TYR A 61 0.42 6.95 17.79
N PRO A 62 1.18 7.44 18.76
CA PRO A 62 0.96 8.67 19.55
C PRO A 62 1.54 9.95 18.93
N PHE A 63 2.18 9.89 17.74
CA PHE A 63 2.95 10.99 17.16
C PHE A 63 2.14 12.27 17.02
N PHE A 64 0.97 12.22 16.38
CA PHE A 64 0.15 13.40 16.12
C PHE A 64 -0.28 14.08 17.43
N GLN A 65 -0.71 13.29 18.41
CA GLN A 65 -1.17 13.78 19.70
C GLN A 65 -0.02 14.35 20.54
N ASP A 66 1.04 13.59 20.71
CA ASP A 66 2.12 13.96 21.62
C ASP A 66 3.10 14.99 21.03
N ARG A 67 3.35 14.94 19.71
CA ARG A 67 4.31 15.78 19.04
C ARG A 67 3.71 17.09 18.53
N ILE A 68 2.46 17.08 18.05
CA ILE A 68 1.82 18.22 17.37
C ILE A 68 0.75 18.87 18.24
N GLN A 69 -0.23 18.10 18.74
CA GLN A 69 -1.38 18.65 19.44
C GLN A 69 -1.08 19.07 20.87
N LYS A 70 -0.28 18.31 21.58
CA LYS A 70 0.05 18.58 22.98
C LYS A 70 0.76 19.93 23.11
N TRP A 71 0.32 20.73 24.09
CA TRP A 71 0.96 22.01 24.37
C TRP A 71 2.12 21.81 25.34
N GLY A 72 3.30 22.29 24.97
CA GLY A 72 4.54 22.19 25.74
C GLY A 72 5.48 21.11 25.21
N LYS A 73 6.40 20.63 26.07
CA LYS A 73 7.40 19.64 25.65
C LYS A 73 6.75 18.26 25.43
N PRO A 74 7.06 17.58 24.31
CA PRO A 74 6.58 16.21 24.08
C PRO A 74 7.02 15.28 25.19
N ALA A 75 6.11 14.41 25.64
CA ALA A 75 6.38 13.47 26.74
C ALA A 75 7.32 12.31 26.34
N VAL A 76 7.33 11.96 25.05
CA VAL A 76 8.09 10.84 24.51
C VAL A 76 8.80 11.27 23.22
N LYS A 77 10.06 10.87 23.06
CA LYS A 77 10.75 10.99 21.77
C LYS A 77 10.26 9.85 20.88
N VAL A 78 9.32 10.15 20.00
CA VAL A 78 8.84 9.21 18.99
C VAL A 78 9.51 9.59 17.66
N GLU A 79 10.27 8.67 17.08
CA GLU A 79 10.78 8.89 15.73
C GLU A 79 9.64 8.73 14.72
N PRO A 80 9.49 9.66 13.76
CA PRO A 80 8.40 9.60 12.81
C PRO A 80 8.58 8.43 11.84
N LEU A 81 7.54 7.64 11.67
CA LEU A 81 7.41 6.71 10.55
C LEU A 81 7.04 7.50 9.28
N HIS A 82 7.01 6.84 8.12
CA HIS A 82 6.82 7.51 6.82
C HIS A 82 5.57 8.44 6.78
N GLU A 83 4.41 7.98 7.26
CA GLU A 83 3.19 8.81 7.34
C GLU A 83 3.33 9.97 8.33
N GLU A 84 4.03 9.75 9.44
CA GLU A 84 4.26 10.74 10.47
C GLU A 84 5.26 11.80 10.03
N GLY A 85 6.19 11.43 9.15
CA GLY A 85 7.08 12.37 8.46
C GLY A 85 6.31 13.42 7.64
N ASN A 86 5.21 13.03 6.99
CA ASN A 86 4.33 13.96 6.29
C ASN A 86 3.62 14.94 7.24
N LEU A 87 3.21 14.46 8.43
CA LEU A 87 2.60 15.34 9.45
C LEU A 87 3.61 16.33 10.02
N GLU A 88 4.83 15.90 10.27
CA GLU A 88 5.92 16.78 10.72
C GLU A 88 6.29 17.78 9.65
N ALA A 89 6.44 17.36 8.39
CA ALA A 89 6.71 18.26 7.27
C ALA A 89 5.59 19.31 7.09
N ALA A 90 4.32 18.91 7.20
CA ALA A 90 3.20 19.85 7.14
C ALA A 90 3.22 20.84 8.31
N PHE A 91 3.56 20.41 9.53
CA PHE A 91 3.69 21.27 10.68
C PHE A 91 4.82 22.30 10.50
N GLU A 92 6.00 21.88 10.07
CA GLU A 92 7.13 22.79 9.85
C GLU A 92 6.87 23.72 8.66
N GLN A 93 6.22 23.25 7.60
CA GLN A 93 5.84 24.10 6.47
C GLN A 93 4.84 25.18 6.88
N LEU A 94 3.78 24.85 7.62
CA LEU A 94 2.81 25.83 8.09
C LEU A 94 3.46 26.84 9.07
N LYS A 95 4.36 26.36 9.92
CA LYS A 95 5.13 27.21 10.82
C LYS A 95 6.03 28.19 10.05
N SER A 96 6.72 27.72 9.01
CA SER A 96 7.51 28.56 8.11
C SER A 96 6.64 29.63 7.45
N LEU A 97 5.51 29.26 6.85
CA LEU A 97 4.59 30.20 6.22
C LEU A 97 4.10 31.30 7.16
N ILE A 98 3.77 30.94 8.41
CA ILE A 98 3.38 31.92 9.44
C ILE A 98 4.57 32.80 9.81
N SER A 99 5.77 32.24 10.00
CA SER A 99 6.99 32.99 10.29
C SER A 99 7.33 33.98 9.16
N ASP A 100 7.30 33.50 7.92
CA ASP A 100 7.57 34.35 6.73
C ASP A 100 6.56 35.53 6.63
N ALA A 101 5.29 35.22 6.91
CA ALA A 101 4.25 36.22 6.95
C ALA A 101 4.48 37.30 8.04
N LEU A 102 5.22 37.00 9.09
CA LEU A 102 5.58 37.94 10.17
C LEU A 102 6.94 38.61 9.95
N THR A 103 7.81 38.05 9.13
CA THR A 103 9.18 38.52 8.92
C THR A 103 9.22 39.97 8.39
N SER A 104 8.31 40.34 7.48
CA SER A 104 8.20 41.70 6.98
C SER A 104 7.88 42.74 8.07
N LEU A 105 7.14 42.33 9.10
CA LEU A 105 6.84 43.19 10.25
C LEU A 105 8.01 43.19 11.25
N ALA A 106 8.72 42.11 11.41
CA ALA A 106 9.88 42.02 12.31
C ALA A 106 11.07 42.83 11.80
N SER A 107 11.26 42.94 10.49
CA SER A 107 12.36 43.69 9.83
C SER A 107 12.07 45.17 9.61
N ASP A 108 10.85 45.64 9.85
CA ASP A 108 10.51 47.07 9.70
C ASP A 108 11.06 47.89 10.86
N THR A 109 12.18 48.55 10.62
CA THR A 109 12.87 49.40 11.59
C THR A 109 12.16 50.76 11.84
N THR A 110 11.15 51.12 11.04
CA THR A 110 10.35 52.33 11.23
C THR A 110 9.33 52.21 12.35
N LEU A 111 8.99 50.95 12.72
CA LEU A 111 8.02 50.66 13.76
C LEU A 111 8.70 50.37 15.11
N SER A 112 8.11 50.85 16.20
CA SER A 112 8.53 50.46 17.53
C SER A 112 8.28 48.98 17.79
N GLU A 113 9.05 48.37 18.70
CA GLU A 113 8.87 46.92 19.06
C GLU A 113 7.44 46.60 19.51
N LYS A 114 6.86 47.52 20.32
CA LYS A 114 5.45 47.38 20.75
C LYS A 114 4.49 47.33 19.56
N LYS A 115 4.70 48.25 18.59
CA LYS A 115 3.82 48.30 17.40
C LYS A 115 3.97 47.09 16.49
N ARG A 116 5.19 46.57 16.35
CA ARG A 116 5.44 45.31 15.63
C ARG A 116 4.71 44.11 16.25
N LYS A 117 4.77 43.99 17.59
CA LYS A 117 4.03 42.94 18.32
C LYS A 117 2.52 43.07 18.17
N GLU A 118 1.97 44.27 18.24
CA GLU A 118 0.53 44.51 18.00
C GLU A 118 0.12 44.10 16.60
N LEU A 119 0.87 44.52 15.59
CA LEU A 119 0.58 44.17 14.19
C LEU A 119 0.71 42.65 13.93
N ALA A 120 1.72 42.01 14.50
CA ALA A 120 1.88 40.54 14.42
C ALA A 120 0.68 39.82 15.06
N GLN A 121 0.25 40.29 16.24
CA GLN A 121 -0.95 39.76 16.91
C GLN A 121 -2.21 39.93 16.03
N HIS A 122 -2.44 41.10 15.48
CA HIS A 122 -3.58 41.35 14.59
C HIS A 122 -3.57 40.43 13.37
N LYS A 123 -2.39 40.24 12.76
CA LYS A 123 -2.25 39.33 11.61
C LYS A 123 -2.56 37.86 11.94
N LEU A 124 -2.09 37.41 13.11
CA LEU A 124 -2.39 36.03 13.57
C LEU A 124 -3.87 35.85 13.92
N ILE A 125 -4.50 36.85 14.53
CA ILE A 125 -5.93 36.89 14.79
C ILE A 125 -6.71 36.81 13.46
N ALA A 126 -6.32 37.58 12.45
CA ALA A 126 -6.96 37.54 11.14
C ALA A 126 -6.85 36.15 10.48
N VAL A 127 -5.70 35.49 10.59
CA VAL A 127 -5.53 34.11 10.09
C VAL A 127 -6.43 33.15 10.88
N ARG A 128 -6.47 33.22 12.21
CA ARG A 128 -7.37 32.43 13.06
C ARG A 128 -8.83 32.63 12.64
N ASP A 129 -9.27 33.88 12.51
CA ASP A 129 -10.65 34.21 12.21
C ASP A 129 -11.03 33.73 10.79
N ALA A 130 -10.12 33.85 9.82
CA ALA A 130 -10.31 33.30 8.48
C ALA A 130 -10.46 31.78 8.52
N LEU A 131 -9.63 31.08 9.34
CA LEU A 131 -9.73 29.63 9.53
C LEU A 131 -11.05 29.23 10.17
N LEU A 132 -11.51 29.93 11.19
CA LEU A 132 -12.76 29.62 11.88
C LEU A 132 -14.02 29.97 11.06
N ASN A 133 -13.88 30.84 10.04
CA ASN A 133 -14.95 31.17 9.10
C ASN A 133 -15.01 30.22 7.88
N LEU A 134 -14.16 29.21 7.80
CA LEU A 134 -14.25 28.18 6.76
C LEU A 134 -15.58 27.46 6.83
N LYS A 135 -16.24 27.34 5.67
CA LYS A 135 -17.49 26.60 5.57
C LYS A 135 -17.18 25.13 5.27
N LEU A 136 -17.62 24.25 6.16
CA LEU A 136 -17.50 22.80 6.00
C LEU A 136 -18.90 22.20 5.86
N ILE A 137 -19.04 21.23 4.97
CA ILE A 137 -20.23 20.41 4.86
C ILE A 137 -20.01 19.18 5.73
N PHE A 138 -20.90 18.98 6.70
CA PHE A 138 -20.92 17.81 7.56
C PHE A 138 -22.08 16.91 7.15
N ILE A 139 -21.76 15.67 6.76
CA ILE A 139 -22.75 14.64 6.44
C ILE A 139 -22.57 13.50 7.44
N LYS A 140 -23.61 13.22 8.23
CA LYS A 140 -23.63 12.08 9.13
C LYS A 140 -24.25 10.89 8.42
N LEU A 141 -23.55 9.77 8.43
CA LEU A 141 -24.00 8.48 7.89
C LEU A 141 -24.33 7.55 9.06
N GLU A 142 -25.34 6.74 8.91
CA GLU A 142 -25.77 5.79 9.95
C GLU A 142 -25.12 4.42 9.75
N GLU A 143 -24.83 4.06 8.50
CA GLU A 143 -24.18 2.79 8.14
C GLU A 143 -22.81 3.00 7.50
N GLU A 144 -21.85 2.14 7.85
CA GLU A 144 -20.49 2.19 7.27
C GLU A 144 -20.48 1.86 5.76
N ASP A 145 -21.43 1.08 5.28
CA ASP A 145 -21.53 0.71 3.87
C ASP A 145 -21.98 1.90 3.00
N ASP A 146 -22.85 2.75 3.52
CA ASP A 146 -23.24 4.02 2.86
C ASP A 146 -22.07 4.98 2.81
N ALA A 147 -21.24 5.00 3.86
CA ALA A 147 -20.02 5.79 3.89
C ALA A 147 -19.06 5.39 2.77
N TYR A 148 -18.93 4.08 2.50
CA TYR A 148 -18.07 3.58 1.42
C TYR A 148 -18.60 3.98 0.03
N ILE A 149 -19.91 3.84 -0.22
CA ILE A 149 -20.54 4.21 -1.51
C ILE A 149 -20.43 5.72 -1.77
N ILE A 150 -20.69 6.54 -0.74
CA ILE A 150 -20.57 7.99 -0.84
C ILE A 150 -19.11 8.41 -1.06
N PHE A 151 -18.19 7.75 -0.36
CA PHE A 151 -16.78 7.96 -0.50
C PHE A 151 -16.27 7.63 -1.92
N GLU A 152 -16.65 6.48 -2.49
CA GLU A 152 -16.34 6.16 -3.90
C GLU A 152 -16.95 7.20 -4.87
N THR A 153 -18.15 7.69 -4.59
CA THR A 153 -18.86 8.61 -5.48
C THR A 153 -18.32 10.04 -5.41
N LEU A 154 -17.93 10.51 -4.22
CA LEU A 154 -17.41 11.87 -4.02
C LEU A 154 -15.92 12.01 -4.37
N ASN A 155 -15.13 10.95 -4.21
CA ASN A 155 -13.70 10.94 -4.50
C ASN A 155 -13.33 10.84 -5.99
N THR A 156 -14.32 10.78 -6.90
CA THR A 156 -14.06 10.89 -8.35
C THR A 156 -13.33 12.17 -8.76
N ARG A 157 -13.10 13.11 -7.83
CA ARG A 157 -12.35 14.36 -8.03
C ARG A 157 -11.07 14.48 -7.17
N GLY A 158 -10.74 13.49 -6.34
CA GLY A 158 -9.56 13.45 -5.48
C GLY A 158 -8.77 12.15 -5.66
N LYS A 159 -7.70 11.96 -4.88
CA LYS A 159 -6.96 10.68 -4.84
C LYS A 159 -7.85 9.68 -4.09
N ASP A 160 -8.29 8.63 -4.76
CA ASP A 160 -9.05 7.53 -4.14
C ASP A 160 -8.25 6.97 -2.95
N LEU A 161 -8.96 6.60 -1.85
CA LEU A 161 -8.32 5.79 -0.82
C LEU A 161 -7.86 4.49 -1.47
N SER A 162 -6.59 4.19 -1.31
CA SER A 162 -6.02 2.97 -1.84
C SER A 162 -6.66 1.75 -1.15
N LEU A 163 -6.72 0.63 -1.84
CA LEU A 163 -7.11 -0.64 -1.23
C LEU A 163 -6.23 -0.94 0.00
N THR A 164 -4.97 -0.57 -0.07
CA THR A 164 -3.97 -0.63 1.00
C THR A 164 -4.43 0.09 2.27
N ASP A 165 -4.90 1.34 2.14
CA ASP A 165 -5.38 2.14 3.27
C ASP A 165 -6.67 1.56 3.88
N LEU A 166 -7.59 1.12 3.03
CA LEU A 166 -8.84 0.51 3.47
C LEU A 166 -8.59 -0.77 4.27
N VAL A 167 -7.70 -1.64 3.79
CA VAL A 167 -7.34 -2.89 4.47
C VAL A 167 -6.60 -2.61 5.78
N LYS A 168 -5.64 -1.68 5.79
CA LYS A 168 -4.93 -1.24 7.00
C LYS A 168 -5.91 -0.78 8.09
N ASN A 169 -6.82 0.13 7.73
CA ASN A 169 -7.80 0.67 8.67
C ASN A 169 -8.72 -0.43 9.24
N HIS A 170 -9.16 -1.35 8.38
CA HIS A 170 -9.97 -2.49 8.80
C HIS A 170 -9.23 -3.39 9.80
N LEU A 171 -7.98 -3.71 9.54
CA LEU A 171 -7.15 -4.52 10.44
C LEU A 171 -6.86 -3.79 11.76
N THR A 172 -6.55 -2.51 11.72
CA THR A 172 -6.32 -1.68 12.92
C THR A 172 -7.56 -1.64 13.82
N LYS A 173 -8.76 -1.56 13.23
CA LYS A 173 -10.03 -1.60 13.96
C LYS A 173 -10.25 -2.93 14.70
N HIS A 174 -9.84 -4.04 14.10
CA HIS A 174 -10.11 -5.39 14.61
C HIS A 174 -9.00 -5.94 15.50
N ILE A 175 -7.76 -5.52 15.31
CA ILE A 175 -6.61 -5.94 16.11
C ILE A 175 -6.31 -4.85 17.14
N LYS A 176 -6.93 -4.95 18.33
CA LYS A 176 -6.71 -3.99 19.41
C LYS A 176 -5.35 -4.21 20.05
N SER A 177 -4.46 -3.23 19.98
CA SER A 177 -3.23 -3.22 20.76
C SER A 177 -3.50 -2.74 22.18
N LYS A 178 -2.98 -3.46 23.18
CA LYS A 178 -3.04 -3.02 24.60
C LYS A 178 -2.06 -1.89 24.89
N ASN A 179 -1.04 -1.72 24.06
CA ASN A 179 -0.01 -0.69 24.19
C ASN A 179 0.18 0.01 22.83
N PRO A 180 -0.21 1.28 22.71
CA PRO A 180 -0.09 2.03 21.45
C PRO A 180 1.36 2.17 20.95
N ALA A 181 2.34 2.16 21.84
CA ALA A 181 3.77 2.25 21.48
C ALA A 181 4.30 0.94 20.86
N SER A 182 3.59 -0.18 21.02
CA SER A 182 3.91 -1.47 20.44
C SER A 182 2.79 -1.99 19.55
N ASP A 183 2.19 -1.13 18.75
CA ASP A 183 1.13 -1.50 17.81
C ASP A 183 1.67 -2.45 16.74
N GLN A 184 1.37 -3.74 16.92
CA GLN A 184 1.82 -4.81 16.04
C GLN A 184 1.28 -4.65 14.62
N VAL A 185 0.07 -4.08 14.46
CA VAL A 185 -0.50 -3.82 13.12
C VAL A 185 0.36 -2.78 12.41
N LYS A 186 0.67 -1.68 13.10
CA LYS A 186 1.48 -0.59 12.54
C LYS A 186 2.87 -1.10 12.12
N ILE A 187 3.54 -1.86 12.99
CA ILE A 187 4.88 -2.40 12.71
C ILE A 187 4.84 -3.36 11.50
N LYS A 188 3.95 -4.34 11.52
CA LYS A 188 3.84 -5.33 10.43
C LYS A 188 3.39 -4.69 9.12
N TRP A 189 2.51 -3.70 9.18
CA TRP A 189 2.07 -2.97 7.99
C TRP A 189 3.20 -2.15 7.37
N GLN A 190 4.01 -1.51 8.21
CA GLN A 190 5.18 -0.79 7.74
C GLN A 190 6.18 -1.74 7.07
N GLN A 191 6.45 -2.90 7.66
CA GLN A 191 7.29 -3.94 7.06
C GLN A 191 6.74 -4.42 5.70
N LEU A 192 5.40 -4.54 5.58
CA LEU A 192 4.74 -4.87 4.33
C LEU A 192 5.03 -3.82 3.26
N LEU A 193 4.80 -2.53 3.57
CA LEU A 193 5.05 -1.42 2.65
C LEU A 193 6.52 -1.35 2.23
N GLU A 194 7.45 -1.44 3.18
CA GLU A 194 8.89 -1.47 2.90
C GLU A 194 9.27 -2.66 2.01
N THR A 195 8.63 -3.81 2.19
CA THR A 195 8.88 -5.00 1.37
C THR A 195 8.39 -4.79 -0.05
N ILE A 196 7.22 -4.25 -0.26
CA ILE A 196 6.61 -4.10 -1.59
C ILE A 196 7.14 -2.84 -2.30
N GLU A 197 7.00 -1.67 -1.69
CA GLU A 197 7.33 -0.38 -2.29
C GLU A 197 8.85 -0.11 -2.36
N GLY A 198 9.63 -0.76 -1.48
CA GLY A 198 11.09 -0.77 -1.55
C GLY A 198 11.67 -1.67 -2.63
N SER A 199 10.84 -2.26 -3.52
CA SER A 199 11.30 -3.08 -4.63
C SER A 199 11.84 -2.23 -5.79
N SER A 200 12.93 -2.67 -6.40
CA SER A 200 13.45 -2.09 -7.65
C SER A 200 12.54 -2.34 -8.87
N ALA A 201 11.50 -3.18 -8.71
CA ALA A 201 10.54 -3.51 -9.76
C ALA A 201 9.29 -2.60 -9.76
N ASP A 202 9.28 -1.51 -8.97
CA ASP A 202 8.18 -0.54 -8.88
C ASP A 202 6.84 -1.24 -8.59
N LEU A 203 6.79 -2.00 -7.50
CA LEU A 203 5.61 -2.75 -7.11
C LEU A 203 4.59 -1.87 -6.40
N ASP A 204 3.33 -2.07 -6.72
CA ASP A 204 2.19 -1.39 -6.12
C ASP A 204 1.51 -2.30 -5.08
N THR A 205 1.30 -1.76 -3.87
CA THR A 205 0.72 -2.52 -2.75
C THR A 205 -0.75 -2.89 -2.99
N ASP A 206 -1.54 -2.06 -3.67
CA ASP A 206 -2.94 -2.39 -4.03
C ASP A 206 -3.00 -3.59 -4.96
N THR A 207 -2.13 -3.63 -5.97
CA THR A 207 -1.98 -4.76 -6.89
C THR A 207 -1.52 -6.02 -6.16
N PHE A 208 -0.59 -5.89 -5.21
CA PHE A 208 -0.17 -7.01 -4.37
C PHE A 208 -1.33 -7.58 -3.56
N ILE A 209 -2.09 -6.76 -2.85
CA ILE A 209 -3.24 -7.20 -2.04
C ILE A 209 -4.28 -7.90 -2.92
N HIS A 210 -4.53 -7.39 -4.13
CA HIS A 210 -5.43 -8.03 -5.07
C HIS A 210 -4.91 -9.41 -5.52
N HIS A 211 -3.65 -9.52 -5.90
CA HIS A 211 -3.04 -10.81 -6.27
C HIS A 211 -2.97 -11.81 -5.11
N PHE A 212 -2.69 -11.32 -3.89
CA PHE A 212 -2.77 -12.11 -2.67
C PHE A 212 -4.16 -12.71 -2.50
N TRP A 213 -5.22 -11.88 -2.64
CA TRP A 213 -6.61 -12.34 -2.58
C TRP A 213 -6.89 -13.41 -3.63
N LEU A 214 -6.58 -13.14 -4.89
CA LEU A 214 -6.80 -14.07 -6.00
C LEU A 214 -6.04 -15.40 -5.86
N SER A 215 -4.95 -15.41 -5.09
CA SER A 215 -4.16 -16.61 -4.81
C SER A 215 -4.77 -17.54 -3.75
N ARG A 216 -5.80 -17.06 -3.03
CA ARG A 216 -6.39 -17.77 -1.87
C ARG A 216 -7.91 -17.92 -1.96
N TYR A 217 -8.58 -16.97 -2.60
CA TYR A 217 -10.03 -16.83 -2.55
C TYR A 217 -10.66 -16.74 -3.94
N ASP A 218 -11.97 -16.57 -3.99
CA ASP A 218 -12.70 -16.45 -5.24
C ASP A 218 -12.25 -15.24 -6.05
N TYR A 219 -12.37 -15.38 -7.38
CA TYR A 219 -12.05 -14.29 -8.30
C TYR A 219 -12.99 -13.10 -8.07
N LEU A 220 -12.41 -11.95 -7.80
CA LEU A 220 -13.11 -10.69 -7.64
C LEU A 220 -12.34 -9.57 -8.33
N PRO A 221 -13.04 -8.60 -8.97
CA PRO A 221 -12.42 -7.36 -9.40
C PRO A 221 -11.87 -6.57 -8.20
N ALA A 222 -10.75 -5.87 -8.37
CA ALA A 222 -10.13 -5.07 -7.31
C ALA A 222 -11.12 -4.10 -6.62
N LYS A 223 -12.02 -3.48 -7.38
CA LYS A 223 -13.04 -2.54 -6.87
C LYS A 223 -13.99 -3.15 -5.85
N THR A 224 -14.28 -4.43 -5.93
CA THR A 224 -15.23 -5.11 -5.02
C THR A 224 -14.52 -5.88 -3.90
N LEU A 225 -13.20 -5.96 -3.95
CA LEU A 225 -12.41 -6.77 -3.04
C LEU A 225 -12.60 -6.35 -1.58
N PHE A 226 -12.52 -5.06 -1.27
CA PHE A 226 -12.62 -4.59 0.11
C PHE A 226 -13.99 -4.93 0.76
N LYS A 227 -15.08 -4.84 -0.01
CA LYS A 227 -16.42 -5.24 0.47
C LYS A 227 -16.45 -6.71 0.89
N GLU A 228 -15.83 -7.59 0.12
CA GLU A 228 -15.80 -9.01 0.43
C GLU A 228 -14.80 -9.33 1.56
N LEU A 229 -13.67 -8.61 1.60
CA LEU A 229 -12.69 -8.73 2.68
C LEU A 229 -13.32 -8.41 4.04
N LYS A 230 -14.11 -7.34 4.16
CA LYS A 230 -14.82 -6.99 5.40
C LYS A 230 -15.73 -8.10 5.92
N LYS A 231 -16.38 -8.84 5.03
CA LYS A 231 -17.24 -9.95 5.42
C LYS A 231 -16.45 -11.16 5.92
N ARG A 232 -15.28 -11.39 5.33
CA ARG A 232 -14.47 -12.58 5.59
C ARG A 232 -13.49 -12.42 6.74
N VAL A 233 -12.94 -11.23 6.91
CA VAL A 233 -11.89 -10.94 7.90
C VAL A 233 -12.50 -10.22 9.09
N GLY A 234 -13.04 -10.99 10.04
CA GLY A 234 -13.53 -10.49 11.32
C GLY A 234 -12.43 -10.35 12.37
N VAL A 235 -12.84 -10.04 13.61
CA VAL A 235 -11.91 -9.83 14.75
C VAL A 235 -10.99 -11.03 14.98
N ASN A 236 -11.51 -12.25 14.82
CA ASN A 236 -10.74 -13.47 15.05
C ASN A 236 -9.78 -13.80 13.89
N ASP A 237 -10.12 -13.37 12.68
CA ASP A 237 -9.36 -13.69 11.46
C ASP A 237 -8.28 -12.65 11.17
N ALA A 238 -8.48 -11.40 11.63
CA ALA A 238 -7.63 -10.27 11.30
C ALA A 238 -6.14 -10.47 11.64
N PRO A 239 -5.76 -11.04 12.80
CA PRO A 239 -4.34 -11.28 13.11
C PRO A 239 -3.69 -12.27 12.13
N GLY A 240 -4.36 -13.40 11.88
CA GLY A 240 -3.87 -14.41 10.94
C GLY A 240 -3.82 -13.90 9.48
N PHE A 241 -4.78 -13.06 9.10
CA PHE A 241 -4.78 -12.41 7.79
C PHE A 241 -3.59 -11.46 7.63
N LEU A 242 -3.29 -10.63 8.63
CA LEU A 242 -2.14 -9.73 8.62
C LEU A 242 -0.81 -10.50 8.49
N ASP A 243 -0.66 -11.58 9.26
CA ASP A 243 0.54 -12.42 9.19
C ASP A 243 0.70 -13.06 7.81
N ALA A 244 -0.39 -13.56 7.25
CA ALA A 244 -0.39 -14.18 5.93
C ALA A 244 -0.07 -13.18 4.80
N VAL A 245 -0.57 -11.94 4.88
CA VAL A 245 -0.25 -10.89 3.91
C VAL A 245 1.23 -10.53 4.00
N LEU A 246 1.79 -10.40 5.20
CA LEU A 246 3.20 -10.09 5.41
C LEU A 246 4.14 -11.19 4.90
N GLU A 247 3.82 -12.46 5.18
CA GLU A 247 4.59 -13.60 4.66
C GLU A 247 4.61 -13.63 3.13
N ASP A 248 3.45 -13.44 2.51
CA ASP A 248 3.31 -13.46 1.06
C ASP A 248 3.98 -12.26 0.37
N ALA A 249 4.16 -11.14 1.05
CA ALA A 249 4.82 -9.96 0.49
C ALA A 249 6.25 -10.25 0.04
N ALA A 250 7.02 -10.98 0.85
CA ALA A 250 8.38 -11.38 0.49
C ALA A 250 8.40 -12.36 -0.70
N LEU A 251 7.45 -13.30 -0.75
CA LEU A 251 7.29 -14.21 -1.88
C LEU A 251 6.88 -13.46 -3.15
N TYR A 252 5.94 -12.52 -3.03
CA TYR A 252 5.49 -11.70 -4.15
C TYR A 252 6.63 -10.86 -4.73
N ARG A 253 7.41 -10.19 -3.85
CA ARG A 253 8.59 -9.46 -4.29
C ARG A 253 9.58 -10.36 -5.03
N SER A 254 9.80 -11.58 -4.56
CA SER A 254 10.73 -12.53 -5.22
C SER A 254 10.26 -13.00 -6.60
N ILE A 255 8.97 -12.86 -6.94
CA ILE A 255 8.45 -13.15 -8.28
C ILE A 255 8.84 -12.03 -9.25
N HIS A 256 8.82 -10.78 -8.79
CA HIS A 256 9.00 -9.59 -9.62
C HIS A 256 10.42 -8.99 -9.53
N GLU A 257 11.12 -9.23 -8.45
CA GLU A 257 12.53 -8.89 -8.23
C GLU A 257 13.28 -10.17 -7.87
N VAL A 258 13.60 -10.97 -8.88
CA VAL A 258 14.06 -12.36 -8.70
C VAL A 258 15.29 -12.46 -7.80
N ALA A 259 16.23 -11.50 -7.89
CA ALA A 259 17.40 -11.44 -7.03
C ALA A 259 17.06 -11.31 -5.52
N TYR A 260 15.92 -10.72 -5.18
CA TYR A 260 15.47 -10.63 -3.80
C TYR A 260 15.17 -12.00 -3.17
N GLY A 261 14.82 -12.99 -3.99
CA GLY A 261 14.41 -14.32 -3.55
C GLY A 261 15.49 -15.18 -2.89
N LYS A 262 16.77 -14.77 -2.95
CA LYS A 262 17.94 -15.49 -2.38
C LYS A 262 17.89 -16.99 -2.73
N TRP A 263 17.82 -17.30 -4.02
CA TRP A 263 17.67 -18.66 -4.52
C TRP A 263 18.94 -19.49 -4.23
N ALA A 264 18.75 -20.72 -3.74
CA ALA A 264 19.85 -21.65 -3.60
C ALA A 264 20.32 -22.11 -4.98
N LYS A 265 21.57 -22.60 -5.09
CA LYS A 265 22.14 -23.07 -6.36
C LYS A 265 21.24 -24.14 -7.03
N GLU A 266 20.63 -24.99 -6.22
CA GLU A 266 19.74 -26.05 -6.67
C GLU A 266 18.37 -25.53 -7.14
N GLU A 267 18.02 -24.28 -6.85
CA GLU A 267 16.78 -23.60 -7.26
C GLU A 267 16.98 -22.78 -8.56
N GLY A 268 18.16 -22.84 -9.17
CA GLY A 268 18.49 -22.03 -10.34
C GLY A 268 17.50 -22.15 -11.50
N ARG A 269 16.81 -23.30 -11.65
CA ARG A 269 15.79 -23.47 -12.69
C ARG A 269 14.51 -22.69 -12.37
N ILE A 270 14.15 -22.57 -11.11
CA ILE A 270 13.04 -21.71 -10.65
C ILE A 270 13.38 -20.25 -10.93
N GLU A 271 14.56 -19.81 -10.51
CA GLU A 271 15.09 -18.45 -10.73
C GLU A 271 15.09 -18.07 -12.21
N GLN A 272 15.58 -18.95 -13.07
CA GLN A 272 15.60 -18.74 -14.53
C GLN A 272 14.19 -18.57 -15.10
N GLY A 273 13.25 -19.46 -14.69
CA GLY A 273 11.87 -19.40 -15.16
C GLY A 273 11.17 -18.12 -14.73
N LEU A 274 11.34 -17.68 -13.47
CA LEU A 274 10.78 -16.41 -13.00
C LEU A 274 11.39 -15.21 -13.74
N SER A 275 12.70 -15.24 -13.99
CA SER A 275 13.41 -14.20 -14.78
C SER A 275 12.88 -14.12 -16.21
N ALA A 276 12.57 -15.28 -16.83
CA ALA A 276 11.97 -15.32 -18.16
C ALA A 276 10.55 -14.74 -18.18
N LEU A 277 9.72 -15.05 -17.18
CA LEU A 277 8.36 -14.48 -17.06
C LEU A 277 8.38 -12.96 -16.89
N MET A 278 9.34 -12.41 -16.14
CA MET A 278 9.57 -10.97 -16.06
C MET A 278 9.97 -10.39 -17.43
N LEU A 279 10.87 -11.05 -18.16
CA LEU A 279 11.29 -10.63 -19.50
C LEU A 279 10.10 -10.59 -20.47
N PHE A 280 9.18 -11.55 -20.37
CA PHE A 280 7.96 -11.61 -21.18
C PHE A 280 6.91 -10.57 -20.75
N ARG A 281 7.09 -9.92 -19.58
CA ARG A 281 6.14 -8.96 -18.97
C ARG A 281 4.77 -9.57 -18.69
N VAL A 282 4.76 -10.77 -18.18
CA VAL A 282 3.54 -11.50 -17.81
C VAL A 282 3.18 -11.17 -16.37
N GLN A 283 1.92 -10.88 -16.10
CA GLN A 283 1.39 -10.63 -14.76
C GLN A 283 0.24 -11.58 -14.38
N GLN A 284 -0.43 -12.14 -15.37
CA GLN A 284 -1.64 -12.96 -15.22
C GLN A 284 -1.40 -14.22 -14.37
N GLN A 285 -0.19 -14.79 -14.41
CA GLN A 285 0.19 -15.99 -13.66
C GLN A 285 0.53 -15.70 -12.20
N THR A 286 0.70 -14.43 -11.81
CA THR A 286 1.21 -14.05 -10.48
C THR A 286 0.44 -14.66 -9.32
N PRO A 287 -0.91 -14.70 -9.28
CA PRO A 287 -1.64 -15.36 -8.19
C PRO A 287 -1.33 -16.86 -8.07
N CYS A 288 -1.19 -17.55 -9.19
CA CYS A 288 -0.85 -18.98 -9.22
C CYS A 288 0.60 -19.21 -8.76
N VAL A 289 1.54 -18.42 -9.27
CA VAL A 289 2.97 -18.50 -8.91
C VAL A 289 3.18 -18.17 -7.43
N LEU A 290 2.45 -17.20 -6.88
CA LEU A 290 2.46 -16.89 -5.45
C LEU A 290 2.01 -18.09 -4.61
N SER A 291 0.94 -18.78 -5.01
CA SER A 291 0.50 -20.01 -4.35
C SER A 291 1.53 -21.14 -4.48
N LEU A 292 2.13 -21.34 -5.64
CA LEU A 292 3.18 -22.35 -5.83
C LEU A 292 4.38 -22.08 -4.91
N LEU A 293 4.84 -20.83 -4.80
CA LEU A 293 5.95 -20.46 -3.92
C LEU A 293 5.59 -20.66 -2.45
N ARG A 294 4.38 -20.31 -2.05
CA ARG A 294 3.88 -20.52 -0.69
C ARG A 294 3.86 -22.01 -0.34
N GLU A 295 3.31 -22.85 -1.21
CA GLU A 295 3.26 -24.29 -1.00
C GLU A 295 4.65 -24.94 -0.99
N TYR A 296 5.63 -24.33 -1.65
CA TYR A 296 7.01 -24.78 -1.64
C TYR A 296 7.81 -24.25 -0.43
N ARG A 297 7.77 -22.92 -0.19
CA ARG A 297 8.66 -22.27 0.80
C ARG A 297 8.07 -22.19 2.20
N THR A 298 6.77 -21.96 2.33
CA THR A 298 6.10 -21.78 3.62
C THR A 298 5.51 -23.09 4.13
N THR A 299 4.54 -23.67 3.42
CA THR A 299 3.83 -24.86 3.89
C THR A 299 4.59 -26.17 3.67
N LYS A 300 5.61 -26.17 2.81
CA LYS A 300 6.43 -27.36 2.44
C LYS A 300 5.65 -28.53 1.84
N LYS A 301 4.43 -28.30 1.34
CA LYS A 301 3.63 -29.32 0.66
C LYS A 301 4.22 -29.70 -0.71
N LEU A 302 4.87 -28.76 -1.39
CA LEU A 302 5.53 -29.02 -2.66
C LEU A 302 7.02 -29.26 -2.47
N LYS A 303 7.57 -30.25 -3.19
CA LYS A 303 9.01 -30.46 -3.34
C LYS A 303 9.54 -29.60 -4.49
N LYS A 304 10.86 -29.32 -4.49
CA LYS A 304 11.55 -28.54 -5.53
C LYS A 304 11.14 -28.97 -6.95
N LYS A 305 11.16 -30.26 -7.25
CA LYS A 305 10.79 -30.77 -8.57
C LYS A 305 9.39 -30.36 -9.01
N HIS A 306 8.42 -30.33 -8.09
CA HIS A 306 7.04 -29.99 -8.42
C HIS A 306 6.90 -28.52 -8.84
N ILE A 307 7.57 -27.61 -8.12
CA ILE A 307 7.55 -26.20 -8.48
C ILE A 307 8.36 -25.92 -9.74
N GLU A 308 9.52 -26.56 -9.92
CA GLU A 308 10.29 -26.46 -11.15
C GLU A 308 9.45 -26.87 -12.37
N ASP A 309 8.79 -28.02 -12.32
CA ASP A 309 7.90 -28.50 -13.38
C ASP A 309 6.78 -27.51 -13.71
N ALA A 310 6.19 -26.89 -12.68
CA ALA A 310 5.12 -25.91 -12.84
C ALA A 310 5.64 -24.62 -13.49
N ILE A 311 6.73 -24.06 -12.95
CA ILE A 311 7.34 -22.81 -13.47
C ILE A 311 7.81 -22.99 -14.91
N VAL A 312 8.48 -24.12 -15.23
CA VAL A 312 8.89 -24.44 -16.61
C VAL A 312 7.70 -24.53 -17.56
N ALA A 313 6.59 -25.12 -17.11
CA ALA A 313 5.39 -25.20 -17.96
C ALA A 313 4.78 -23.82 -18.23
N ILE A 314 4.72 -22.95 -17.20
CA ILE A 314 4.26 -21.56 -17.32
C ILE A 314 5.20 -20.75 -18.24
N GLU A 315 6.51 -20.88 -18.06
CA GLU A 315 7.54 -20.22 -18.87
C GLU A 315 7.41 -20.60 -20.34
N LYS A 316 7.38 -21.89 -20.67
CA LYS A 316 7.25 -22.39 -22.06
C LYS A 316 5.96 -21.92 -22.72
N PHE A 317 4.85 -21.96 -21.97
CA PHE A 317 3.57 -21.45 -22.47
C PHE A 317 3.67 -19.96 -22.80
N HIS A 318 4.15 -19.14 -21.88
CA HIS A 318 4.22 -17.70 -22.09
C HIS A 318 5.31 -17.27 -23.06
N PHE A 319 6.36 -18.06 -23.26
CA PHE A 319 7.28 -17.84 -24.35
C PHE A 319 6.54 -17.86 -25.71
N LEU A 320 5.76 -18.89 -25.98
CA LEU A 320 4.99 -18.99 -27.23
C LEU A 320 3.83 -18.00 -27.26
N PHE A 321 2.99 -18.00 -26.23
CA PHE A 321 1.75 -17.26 -26.18
C PHE A 321 1.93 -15.75 -26.05
N THR A 322 2.90 -15.29 -25.25
CA THR A 322 3.07 -13.86 -24.97
C THR A 322 4.27 -13.25 -25.68
N ALA A 323 5.43 -13.95 -25.67
CA ALA A 323 6.65 -13.37 -26.19
C ALA A 323 6.75 -13.48 -27.72
N VAL A 324 6.29 -14.58 -28.29
CA VAL A 324 6.32 -14.82 -29.75
C VAL A 324 5.05 -14.34 -30.43
N THR A 325 3.87 -14.82 -29.99
CA THR A 325 2.61 -14.53 -30.70
C THR A 325 1.92 -13.24 -30.21
N SER A 326 2.49 -12.55 -29.22
CA SER A 326 1.97 -11.29 -28.67
C SER A 326 0.51 -11.34 -28.19
N GLN A 327 -0.04 -12.52 -27.91
CA GLN A 327 -1.38 -12.69 -27.39
C GLN A 327 -1.44 -12.20 -25.93
N ARG A 328 -1.91 -10.99 -25.70
CA ARG A 328 -1.86 -10.35 -24.38
C ARG A 328 -2.99 -10.76 -23.44
N SER A 329 -4.12 -11.15 -23.95
CA SER A 329 -5.21 -11.72 -23.14
C SER A 329 -6.23 -12.45 -24.02
N SER A 330 -6.35 -13.73 -23.88
CA SER A 330 -7.64 -14.37 -24.05
C SER A 330 -8.36 -14.25 -22.71
N GLY A 331 -9.63 -13.81 -22.70
CA GLY A 331 -10.39 -13.45 -21.49
C GLY A 331 -10.62 -14.55 -20.44
N GLY A 332 -9.86 -15.65 -20.48
CA GLY A 332 -9.95 -16.74 -19.53
C GLY A 332 -8.63 -17.08 -18.80
N ILE A 333 -7.48 -16.50 -19.21
CA ILE A 333 -6.18 -16.90 -18.66
C ILE A 333 -5.99 -16.41 -17.23
N SER A 334 -6.33 -15.15 -16.94
CA SER A 334 -6.24 -14.60 -15.57
C SER A 334 -7.14 -15.36 -14.59
N GLY A 335 -8.39 -15.64 -15.02
CA GLY A 335 -9.33 -16.44 -14.22
C GLY A 335 -8.87 -17.89 -14.02
N MET A 336 -8.25 -18.49 -15.04
CA MET A 336 -7.66 -19.84 -14.94
C MET A 336 -6.55 -19.87 -13.88
N TYR A 337 -5.60 -18.92 -13.92
CA TYR A 337 -4.51 -18.86 -12.96
C TYR A 337 -5.00 -18.57 -11.53
N ALA A 338 -5.96 -17.66 -11.37
CA ALA A 338 -6.56 -17.39 -10.07
C ALA A 338 -7.25 -18.65 -9.50
N ALA A 339 -8.04 -19.36 -10.29
CA ALA A 339 -8.69 -20.60 -9.88
C ALA A 339 -7.68 -21.68 -9.48
N LEU A 340 -6.58 -21.83 -10.22
CA LEU A 340 -5.51 -22.78 -9.90
C LEU A 340 -4.75 -22.38 -8.64
N GLY A 341 -4.47 -21.07 -8.46
CA GLY A 341 -3.85 -20.52 -7.26
C GLY A 341 -4.67 -20.82 -6.01
N ARG A 342 -5.99 -20.59 -6.07
CA ARG A 342 -6.92 -20.93 -4.98
C ARG A 342 -6.93 -22.43 -4.69
N ARG A 343 -7.04 -23.27 -5.71
CA ARG A 343 -7.04 -24.75 -5.53
C ARG A 343 -5.73 -25.25 -4.90
N LEU A 344 -4.59 -24.64 -5.21
CA LEU A 344 -3.33 -24.92 -4.52
C LEU A 344 -3.40 -24.56 -3.03
N TYR A 345 -3.94 -23.38 -2.72
CA TYR A 345 -4.13 -22.94 -1.33
C TYR A 345 -5.08 -23.86 -0.55
N GLU A 346 -6.17 -24.33 -1.17
CA GLU A 346 -7.16 -25.24 -0.59
C GLU A 346 -6.65 -26.69 -0.50
N ALA A 347 -5.58 -27.05 -1.21
CA ALA A 347 -5.03 -28.40 -1.22
C ALA A 347 -4.55 -28.81 0.19
N LYS A 348 -5.04 -29.95 0.66
CA LYS A 348 -4.76 -30.42 2.03
C LYS A 348 -3.37 -31.04 2.19
N ASP A 349 -2.85 -31.62 1.13
CA ASP A 349 -1.59 -32.40 1.14
C ASP A 349 -0.82 -32.27 -0.18
N THR A 350 0.35 -32.89 -0.22
CA THR A 350 1.22 -32.93 -1.40
C THR A 350 0.53 -33.53 -2.62
N GLN A 351 -0.26 -34.61 -2.43
CA GLN A 351 -0.91 -35.29 -3.54
C GLN A 351 -1.95 -34.40 -4.22
N ALA A 352 -2.79 -33.71 -3.43
CA ALA A 352 -3.76 -32.76 -3.93
C ALA A 352 -3.07 -31.60 -4.66
N SER A 353 -1.97 -31.04 -4.13
CA SER A 353 -1.21 -30.00 -4.80
C SER A 353 -0.60 -30.44 -6.12
N VAL A 354 -0.10 -31.67 -6.20
CA VAL A 354 0.45 -32.26 -7.45
C VAL A 354 -0.64 -32.44 -8.51
N GLU A 355 -1.85 -32.83 -8.12
CA GLU A 355 -2.98 -32.97 -9.07
C GLU A 355 -3.35 -31.58 -9.64
N VAL A 356 -3.31 -30.50 -8.84
CA VAL A 356 -3.52 -29.14 -9.35
C VAL A 356 -2.41 -28.74 -10.36
N ILE A 357 -1.16 -29.13 -10.11
CA ILE A 357 -0.06 -28.88 -11.07
C ILE A 357 -0.25 -29.65 -12.38
N LYS A 358 -0.76 -30.90 -12.31
CA LYS A 358 -1.09 -31.66 -13.52
C LYS A 358 -2.19 -30.98 -14.34
N ASP A 359 -3.24 -30.50 -13.68
CA ASP A 359 -4.32 -29.75 -14.32
C ASP A 359 -3.81 -28.42 -14.93
N LEU A 360 -2.94 -27.67 -14.20
CA LEU A 360 -2.25 -26.51 -14.73
C LEU A 360 -1.53 -26.85 -16.05
N LYS A 361 -0.69 -27.89 -16.04
CA LYS A 361 0.08 -28.29 -17.24
C LYS A 361 -0.84 -28.67 -18.41
N GLN A 362 -1.95 -29.33 -18.13
CA GLN A 362 -2.92 -29.69 -19.17
C GLN A 362 -3.63 -28.46 -19.73
N LYS A 363 -4.12 -27.54 -18.87
CA LYS A 363 -4.79 -26.32 -19.29
C LYS A 363 -3.88 -25.37 -20.11
N LEU A 364 -2.58 -25.37 -19.79
CA LEU A 364 -1.60 -24.64 -20.59
C LEU A 364 -1.39 -25.26 -21.96
N ARG A 365 -1.27 -26.61 -22.05
CA ARG A 365 -1.15 -27.34 -23.34
C ARG A 365 -2.34 -27.07 -24.26
N ASP A 366 -3.55 -27.10 -23.71
CA ASP A 366 -4.78 -26.88 -24.47
C ASP A 366 -4.90 -25.45 -25.06
N ARG A 367 -4.03 -24.54 -24.61
CA ARG A 367 -4.02 -23.11 -24.99
C ARG A 367 -2.74 -22.67 -25.70
N VAL A 368 -1.82 -23.58 -25.96
CA VAL A 368 -0.61 -23.25 -26.74
C VAL A 368 -1.03 -22.82 -28.15
N PRO A 369 -0.48 -21.73 -28.69
CA PRO A 369 -0.71 -21.33 -30.07
C PRO A 369 -0.36 -22.43 -31.06
N SER A 370 -1.04 -22.48 -32.19
CA SER A 370 -0.75 -23.46 -33.25
C SER A 370 0.68 -23.29 -33.79
N LEU A 371 1.25 -24.38 -34.29
CA LEU A 371 2.60 -24.34 -34.86
C LEU A 371 2.68 -23.37 -36.05
N ASP A 372 1.62 -23.29 -36.84
CA ASP A 372 1.56 -22.39 -37.99
C ASP A 372 1.51 -20.93 -37.59
N GLU A 373 0.78 -20.60 -36.52
CA GLU A 373 0.78 -19.25 -35.93
C GLU A 373 2.17 -18.87 -35.38
N VAL A 374 2.81 -19.77 -34.65
CA VAL A 374 4.17 -19.55 -34.13
C VAL A 374 5.15 -19.35 -35.28
N ARG A 375 5.10 -20.19 -36.33
CA ARG A 375 5.97 -20.07 -37.51
C ARG A 375 5.78 -18.75 -38.26
N ALA A 376 4.54 -18.27 -38.37
CA ALA A 376 4.23 -17.00 -39.03
C ALA A 376 4.80 -15.79 -38.27
N LEU A 377 4.74 -15.81 -36.92
CA LEU A 377 5.10 -14.66 -36.10
C LEU A 377 6.54 -14.70 -35.54
N PHE A 378 7.17 -15.88 -35.49
CA PHE A 378 8.53 -16.03 -34.96
C PHE A 378 9.58 -15.17 -35.73
N PRO A 379 9.51 -15.00 -37.07
CA PRO A 379 10.43 -14.13 -37.79
C PRO A 379 10.35 -12.65 -37.40
N GLU A 380 9.27 -12.21 -36.74
CA GLU A 380 9.13 -10.84 -36.23
C GLU A 380 9.95 -10.59 -34.96
N VAL A 381 10.49 -11.64 -34.34
CA VAL A 381 11.40 -11.53 -33.20
C VAL A 381 12.79 -11.13 -33.70
N ILE A 382 13.02 -9.82 -33.82
CA ILE A 382 14.23 -9.26 -34.42
C ILE A 382 15.15 -8.74 -33.30
N TYR A 383 16.44 -9.04 -33.44
CA TYR A 383 17.47 -8.40 -32.62
C TYR A 383 17.63 -6.92 -33.01
N THR A 384 17.63 -6.05 -32.00
CA THR A 384 17.92 -4.63 -32.17
C THR A 384 18.59 -4.07 -30.93
N ASP A 385 19.63 -3.27 -31.13
CA ASP A 385 20.30 -2.58 -30.02
C ASP A 385 19.46 -1.47 -29.39
N ASN A 386 18.50 -0.95 -30.15
CA ASN A 386 17.64 0.16 -29.72
C ASN A 386 16.54 -0.27 -28.73
N VAL A 387 16.20 -1.56 -28.67
CA VAL A 387 15.14 -2.08 -27.78
C VAL A 387 15.70 -3.17 -26.87
N THR A 388 16.05 -2.79 -25.65
CA THR A 388 16.66 -3.69 -24.65
C THR A 388 15.88 -4.99 -24.43
N ARG A 389 14.55 -4.95 -24.50
CA ARG A 389 13.69 -6.13 -24.36
C ARG A 389 13.91 -7.14 -25.47
N GLN A 390 13.94 -6.69 -26.73
CA GLN A 390 14.15 -7.59 -27.87
C GLN A 390 15.54 -8.22 -27.82
N ARG A 391 16.56 -7.43 -27.48
CA ARG A 391 17.91 -7.96 -27.28
C ARG A 391 17.95 -9.05 -26.20
N LYS A 392 17.28 -8.85 -25.07
CA LYS A 392 17.19 -9.86 -23.99
C LYS A 392 16.39 -11.08 -24.40
N LEU A 393 15.31 -10.92 -25.18
CA LEU A 393 14.50 -12.02 -25.70
C LEU A 393 15.28 -12.89 -26.67
N VAL A 394 16.00 -12.29 -27.61
CA VAL A 394 16.86 -13.04 -28.55
C VAL A 394 17.97 -13.78 -27.77
N LYS A 395 18.60 -13.15 -26.78
CA LYS A 395 19.55 -13.82 -25.91
C LYS A 395 18.93 -15.03 -25.19
N TYR A 396 17.72 -14.88 -24.65
CA TYR A 396 16.99 -15.98 -24.02
C TYR A 396 16.79 -17.16 -24.99
N ILE A 397 16.39 -16.88 -26.22
CA ILE A 397 16.20 -17.90 -27.28
C ILE A 397 17.51 -18.63 -27.58
N LEU A 398 18.61 -17.90 -27.79
CA LEU A 398 19.92 -18.47 -28.12
C LEU A 398 20.46 -19.35 -27.00
N VAL A 399 20.33 -18.92 -25.74
CA VAL A 399 20.71 -19.72 -24.56
C VAL A 399 19.86 -20.99 -24.45
N GLY A 400 18.57 -20.89 -24.75
CA GLY A 400 17.68 -22.05 -24.77
C GLY A 400 18.05 -23.07 -25.86
N LEU A 401 18.45 -22.61 -27.04
CA LEU A 401 18.92 -23.46 -28.12
C LEU A 401 20.23 -24.16 -27.78
N ASP A 402 21.21 -23.44 -27.21
CA ASP A 402 22.47 -23.97 -26.78
C ASP A 402 22.35 -25.10 -25.77
N GLN A 403 21.40 -24.96 -24.82
CA GLN A 403 21.09 -25.99 -23.81
C GLN A 403 20.36 -27.22 -24.38
N THR A 404 19.77 -27.13 -25.57
CA THR A 404 19.03 -28.23 -26.22
C THR A 404 19.83 -28.92 -27.32
N THR A 405 20.98 -28.39 -27.71
CA THR A 405 21.87 -29.01 -28.66
C THR A 405 22.72 -30.07 -27.93
N PRO A 406 22.73 -31.35 -28.40
CA PRO A 406 23.45 -32.46 -27.75
C PRO A 406 24.94 -32.29 -27.79
#